data_7cb010f48e326140c98cf6c7b7c7da49
#
_entry.id   7cb010f48e326140c98cf6c7b7c7da49
#
_cell.length_a   1.000
_cell.length_b   1.000
_cell.length_c   1.000
_cell.angle_alpha   90.00
_cell.angle_beta   90.00
_cell.angle_gamma   90.00
#
_symmetry.space_group_name_H-M   'P 1'
#
loop_
_entity.id
_entity.type
_entity.pdbx_description
1 polymer ?
#
loop_
_entity_poly.entity_id
_entity_poly.type
_entity_poly.pdbx_seq_one_letter_code
_entity_poly.pdbx_strand_id
1 'polypeptide(L)'
;DYDHIAGLEDNFYLGDIDKYNDENKEKIIIKETWSSERFWKRETESIKLSLDAKAYNKEMRRRANLHKDDGERIQKEGNRAIIIGDDEDDEGYNNIIHKVGQSTSKVNNQTKSNFKIYILGPLKQQENETKEDFEEKNRASVILQIEITVGQYVNKILLTGDAEVDVWEYMQKEYENSFLEYDVLCVPH
;
A
#
# COMPACT_ATOMS: atom_id res chain seq x y z
N ASP A 1 2.28 10.54 6.99
CA ASP A 1 3.00 11.60 7.70
C ASP A 1 4.01 12.29 6.81
N TYR A 2 4.43 13.50 7.17
CA TYR A 2 5.33 14.29 6.34
C TYR A 2 6.69 13.61 6.13
N ASP A 3 7.22 13.00 7.16
CA ASP A 3 8.50 12.29 7.20
C ASP A 3 8.55 11.06 6.28
N HIS A 4 7.38 10.45 5.96
CA HIS A 4 7.32 9.27 5.10
C HIS A 4 7.25 9.58 3.61
N ILE A 5 6.79 10.77 3.24
CA ILE A 5 6.57 11.13 1.83
C ILE A 5 7.24 12.43 1.41
N ALA A 6 8.05 13.03 2.29
CA ALA A 6 8.77 14.26 1.99
C ALA A 6 9.67 14.10 0.75
N GLY A 7 9.56 15.03 -0.19
CA GLY A 7 10.29 15.01 -1.45
C GLY A 7 9.68 14.11 -2.54
N LEU A 8 8.49 13.55 -2.33
CA LEU A 8 7.84 12.70 -3.33
C LEU A 8 7.55 13.48 -4.62
N GLU A 9 6.97 14.67 -4.51
CA GLU A 9 6.62 15.50 -5.67
C GLU A 9 7.84 15.95 -6.45
N ASP A 10 8.95 16.22 -5.76
CA ASP A 10 10.18 16.69 -6.38
C ASP A 10 10.93 15.59 -7.13
N ASN A 11 10.97 14.38 -6.58
CA ASN A 11 11.82 13.30 -7.07
C ASN A 11 11.11 12.25 -7.91
N PHE A 12 9.79 12.12 -7.81
CA PHE A 12 9.04 11.09 -8.52
C PHE A 12 8.10 11.69 -9.56
N TYR A 13 7.94 10.98 -10.65
CA TYR A 13 6.95 11.33 -11.65
C TYR A 13 5.56 10.90 -11.19
N LEU A 14 4.70 11.88 -10.95
CA LEU A 14 3.31 11.71 -10.57
C LEU A 14 2.43 12.19 -11.71
N GLY A 15 1.87 11.27 -12.47
CA GLY A 15 1.05 11.61 -13.63
C GLY A 15 0.91 10.47 -14.62
N ASP A 16 0.25 10.77 -15.73
CA ASP A 16 0.05 9.82 -16.80
C ASP A 16 1.38 9.46 -17.48
N ILE A 17 1.73 8.18 -17.49
CA ILE A 17 2.99 7.71 -18.05
C ILE A 17 3.13 8.01 -19.55
N ASP A 18 2.01 8.14 -20.28
CA ASP A 18 2.04 8.50 -21.70
C ASP A 18 2.45 9.97 -21.94
N LYS A 19 2.45 10.78 -20.87
CA LYS A 19 2.92 12.17 -20.89
C LYS A 19 4.34 12.36 -20.33
N TYR A 20 4.97 11.27 -19.88
CA TYR A 20 6.38 11.32 -19.47
C TYR A 20 7.27 11.64 -20.67
N ASN A 21 8.09 12.67 -20.54
CA ASN A 21 8.93 13.19 -21.62
C ASN A 21 10.29 13.69 -21.08
N ASP A 22 11.11 14.31 -21.93
CA ASP A 22 12.43 14.80 -21.58
C ASP A 22 12.45 15.84 -20.45
N GLU A 23 11.37 16.59 -20.24
CA GLU A 23 11.25 17.55 -19.13
C GLU A 23 11.14 16.85 -17.77
N ASN A 24 10.70 15.59 -17.78
CA ASN A 24 10.49 14.77 -16.58
C ASN A 24 11.60 13.73 -16.37
N LYS A 25 12.60 13.64 -17.26
CA LYS A 25 13.60 12.54 -17.26
C LYS A 25 14.41 12.38 -15.99
N GLU A 26 14.48 13.43 -15.15
CA GLU A 26 15.17 13.37 -13.86
C GLU A 26 14.30 12.79 -12.76
N LYS A 27 12.98 12.62 -12.98
CA LYS A 27 12.05 12.06 -12.01
C LYS A 27 11.97 10.54 -12.12
N ILE A 28 11.93 9.90 -10.97
CA ILE A 28 11.85 8.44 -10.84
C ILE A 28 10.42 7.98 -11.17
N ILE A 29 10.28 7.00 -12.06
CA ILE A 29 8.99 6.39 -12.36
C ILE A 29 8.64 5.33 -11.30
N ILE A 30 7.51 5.50 -10.62
CA ILE A 30 6.91 4.47 -9.77
C ILE A 30 6.06 3.57 -10.67
N LYS A 31 6.55 2.37 -10.97
CA LYS A 31 5.89 1.44 -11.89
C LYS A 31 4.51 0.98 -11.40
N GLU A 32 4.42 0.67 -10.10
CA GLU A 32 3.20 0.22 -9.43
C GLU A 32 3.19 0.78 -8.00
N THR A 33 2.05 1.31 -7.56
CA THR A 33 1.86 1.81 -6.20
C THR A 33 0.96 0.87 -5.42
N TRP A 34 1.30 0.65 -4.15
CA TRP A 34 0.51 -0.11 -3.20
C TRP A 34 0.12 0.81 -2.05
N SER A 35 -1.17 0.93 -1.76
CA SER A 35 -1.65 1.88 -0.75
C SER A 35 -2.98 1.44 -0.16
N SER A 36 -3.18 1.74 1.11
CA SER A 36 -4.50 1.66 1.72
C SER A 36 -5.41 2.79 1.20
N GLU A 37 -6.66 2.44 0.93
CA GLU A 37 -7.68 3.40 0.55
C GLU A 37 -7.89 4.47 1.62
N ARG A 38 -7.81 4.10 2.89
CA ARG A 38 -7.91 5.02 4.03
C ARG A 38 -6.89 6.15 3.94
N PHE A 39 -5.71 5.86 3.42
CA PHE A 39 -4.64 6.85 3.34
C PHE A 39 -4.97 7.96 2.33
N TRP A 40 -5.36 7.63 1.11
CA TRP A 40 -5.59 8.62 0.07
C TRP A 40 -7.03 9.13 -0.03
N LYS A 41 -7.98 8.54 0.71
CA LYS A 41 -9.32 9.08 0.94
C LYS A 41 -9.42 10.01 2.15
N ARG A 42 -8.42 10.03 3.01
CA ARG A 42 -8.38 10.77 4.28
C ARG A 42 -8.22 12.29 4.10
N GLU A 43 -9.02 12.91 3.27
CA GLU A 43 -9.05 14.36 3.14
C GLU A 43 -10.18 14.92 3.99
N THR A 44 -9.88 15.33 5.24
CA THR A 44 -10.84 16.00 6.11
C THR A 44 -10.47 17.47 6.20
N GLU A 45 -11.46 18.33 6.46
CA GLU A 45 -11.26 19.77 6.66
C GLU A 45 -10.29 20.08 7.81
N SER A 46 -10.14 19.17 8.77
CA SER A 46 -9.27 19.31 9.94
C SER A 46 -7.82 18.86 9.71
N ILE A 47 -7.54 18.05 8.71
CA ILE A 47 -6.20 17.53 8.44
C ILE A 47 -5.54 18.33 7.34
N LYS A 48 -4.54 19.14 7.70
CA LYS A 48 -3.69 19.85 6.74
C LYS A 48 -2.64 18.90 6.18
N LEU A 49 -2.90 18.36 4.99
CA LEU A 49 -1.92 17.57 4.27
C LEU A 49 -0.78 18.43 3.74
N SER A 50 0.45 17.86 3.75
CA SER A 50 1.60 18.44 3.05
C SER A 50 1.37 18.46 1.53
N LEU A 51 2.20 19.18 0.78
CA LEU A 51 2.13 19.19 -0.69
C LEU A 51 2.37 17.78 -1.25
N ASP A 52 3.38 17.07 -0.74
CA ASP A 52 3.67 15.70 -1.14
C ASP A 52 2.49 14.74 -0.86
N ALA A 53 1.83 14.88 0.31
CA ALA A 53 0.65 14.06 0.63
C ALA A 53 -0.52 14.33 -0.33
N LYS A 54 -0.74 15.60 -0.68
CA LYS A 54 -1.77 15.97 -1.67
C LYS A 54 -1.43 15.44 -3.06
N ALA A 55 -0.17 15.54 -3.46
CA ALA A 55 0.31 15.01 -4.74
C ALA A 55 0.15 13.48 -4.80
N TYR A 56 0.51 12.78 -3.72
CA TYR A 56 0.31 11.34 -3.60
C TYR A 56 -1.17 10.95 -3.68
N ASN A 57 -2.05 11.59 -2.90
CA ASN A 57 -3.48 11.31 -2.91
C ASN A 57 -4.09 11.53 -4.29
N LYS A 58 -3.71 12.61 -4.96
CA LYS A 58 -4.13 12.89 -6.35
C LYS A 58 -3.68 11.80 -7.31
N GLU A 59 -2.42 11.35 -7.18
CA GLU A 59 -1.87 10.32 -8.05
C GLU A 59 -2.53 8.95 -7.80
N MET A 60 -2.77 8.57 -6.54
CA MET A 60 -3.46 7.32 -6.22
C MET A 60 -4.88 7.30 -6.76
N ARG A 61 -5.64 8.39 -6.57
CA ARG A 61 -6.99 8.54 -7.15
C ARG A 61 -6.97 8.47 -8.67
N ARG A 62 -6.00 9.11 -9.33
CA ARG A 62 -5.83 9.03 -10.78
C ARG A 62 -5.63 7.58 -11.24
N ARG A 63 -4.71 6.85 -10.61
CA ARG A 63 -4.42 5.45 -10.96
C ARG A 63 -5.62 4.54 -10.69
N ALA A 64 -6.25 4.67 -9.54
CA ALA A 64 -7.43 3.89 -9.19
C ALA A 64 -8.60 4.14 -10.18
N ASN A 65 -8.82 5.39 -10.57
CA ASN A 65 -9.85 5.72 -11.54
C ASN A 65 -9.56 5.17 -12.95
N LEU A 66 -8.29 5.09 -13.36
CA LEU A 66 -7.94 4.44 -14.63
C LEU A 66 -8.40 2.98 -14.70
N HIS A 67 -8.48 2.30 -13.55
CA HIS A 67 -9.01 0.94 -13.49
C HIS A 67 -10.47 0.85 -13.92
N LYS A 68 -11.27 1.86 -13.59
CA LYS A 68 -12.69 1.94 -13.97
C LYS A 68 -12.87 2.38 -15.43
N ASP A 69 -12.08 3.37 -15.84
CA ASP A 69 -12.32 4.13 -17.06
C ASP A 69 -11.56 3.57 -18.28
N ASP A 70 -10.38 2.94 -18.05
CA ASP A 70 -9.49 2.48 -19.10
C ASP A 70 -8.62 1.30 -18.64
N GLY A 71 -9.16 0.09 -18.77
CA GLY A 71 -8.49 -1.15 -18.35
C GLY A 71 -7.18 -1.45 -19.08
N GLU A 72 -6.92 -0.87 -20.26
CA GLU A 72 -5.65 -1.04 -20.96
C GLU A 72 -4.58 -0.12 -20.37
N ARG A 73 -4.93 1.12 -20.08
CA ARG A 73 -3.97 2.09 -19.53
C ARG A 73 -3.46 1.74 -18.15
N ILE A 74 -4.28 1.10 -17.31
CA ILE A 74 -3.84 0.65 -16.00
C ILE A 74 -2.81 -0.47 -16.08
N GLN A 75 -2.75 -1.23 -17.17
CA GLN A 75 -1.75 -2.27 -17.38
C GLN A 75 -0.35 -1.71 -17.66
N LYS A 76 -0.23 -0.43 -18.03
CA LYS A 76 1.06 0.20 -18.28
C LYS A 76 1.82 0.43 -16.98
N GLU A 77 3.13 0.14 -16.99
CA GLU A 77 4.04 0.56 -15.93
C GLU A 77 3.94 2.07 -15.71
N GLY A 78 3.89 2.52 -14.47
CA GLY A 78 3.68 3.94 -14.13
C GLY A 78 2.22 4.36 -13.96
N ASN A 79 1.25 3.51 -14.36
CA ASN A 79 -0.18 3.72 -14.13
C ASN A 79 -0.78 2.71 -13.14
N ARG A 80 -0.06 1.63 -12.79
CA ARG A 80 -0.59 0.55 -11.94
C ARG A 80 -0.78 0.99 -10.50
N ALA A 81 -1.86 0.50 -9.90
CA ALA A 81 -2.16 0.64 -8.48
C ALA A 81 -2.70 -0.67 -7.92
N ILE A 82 -2.35 -0.95 -6.68
CA ILE A 82 -2.95 -1.99 -5.83
C ILE A 82 -3.49 -1.29 -4.59
N ILE A 83 -4.74 -1.55 -4.28
CA ILE A 83 -5.40 -1.08 -3.06
C ILE A 83 -5.27 -2.17 -2.01
N ILE A 84 -4.78 -1.80 -0.83
CA ILE A 84 -4.56 -2.73 0.28
C ILE A 84 -5.58 -2.44 1.37
N GLY A 85 -6.26 -3.47 1.82
CA GLY A 85 -7.19 -3.39 2.95
C GLY A 85 -8.48 -4.15 2.72
N ASP A 86 -9.30 -4.13 3.75
CA ASP A 86 -10.56 -4.84 3.80
C ASP A 86 -11.78 -3.90 3.75
N ASP A 87 -11.53 -2.63 3.51
CA ASP A 87 -12.61 -1.67 3.39
C ASP A 87 -13.54 -2.09 2.24
N GLU A 88 -14.83 -1.92 2.43
CA GLU A 88 -15.81 -2.28 1.41
C GLU A 88 -15.56 -1.45 0.15
N ASP A 89 -15.48 -2.13 -0.98
CA ASP A 89 -15.31 -1.47 -2.26
C ASP A 89 -16.67 -1.12 -2.88
N ASP A 90 -17.22 -0.02 -2.43
CA ASP A 90 -18.43 0.55 -3.05
C ASP A 90 -18.13 1.24 -4.39
N GLU A 91 -16.86 1.40 -4.73
CA GLU A 91 -16.45 2.21 -5.87
C GLU A 91 -15.99 1.42 -7.11
N GLY A 92 -16.02 0.09 -7.07
CA GLY A 92 -15.70 -0.75 -8.25
C GLY A 92 -14.22 -1.04 -8.45
N TYR A 93 -13.41 -1.08 -7.38
CA TYR A 93 -11.98 -1.39 -7.42
C TYR A 93 -11.64 -2.86 -7.20
N ASN A 94 -12.62 -3.77 -7.16
CA ASN A 94 -12.46 -5.17 -6.78
C ASN A 94 -11.30 -5.92 -7.44
N ASN A 95 -10.95 -5.55 -8.68
CA ASN A 95 -9.89 -6.23 -9.43
C ASN A 95 -8.47 -5.79 -9.05
N ILE A 96 -8.32 -4.72 -8.27
CA ILE A 96 -7.03 -4.20 -7.83
C ILE A 96 -6.90 -4.15 -6.30
N ILE A 97 -7.85 -4.75 -5.57
CA ILE A 97 -7.81 -4.85 -4.11
C ILE A 97 -7.13 -6.16 -3.69
N HIS A 98 -6.20 -6.06 -2.76
CA HIS A 98 -5.68 -7.15 -1.97
C HIS A 98 -6.13 -7.01 -0.52
N LYS A 99 -6.94 -7.97 -0.06
CA LYS A 99 -7.50 -7.97 1.29
C LYS A 99 -6.54 -8.54 2.31
N VAL A 100 -6.70 -8.13 3.56
CA VAL A 100 -5.97 -8.73 4.69
C VAL A 100 -6.22 -10.24 4.74
N GLY A 101 -5.18 -11.02 5.03
CA GLY A 101 -5.18 -12.48 4.97
C GLY A 101 -4.93 -13.08 3.58
N GLN A 102 -4.98 -12.28 2.53
CA GLN A 102 -4.61 -12.73 1.18
C GLN A 102 -3.10 -12.69 0.96
N SER A 103 -2.66 -13.40 -0.07
CA SER A 103 -1.28 -13.34 -0.54
C SER A 103 -1.22 -13.27 -2.06
N THR A 104 -0.13 -12.70 -2.56
CA THR A 104 0.15 -12.61 -3.99
C THR A 104 1.62 -12.87 -4.29
N SER A 105 1.88 -13.46 -5.45
CA SER A 105 3.22 -13.54 -6.05
C SER A 105 3.35 -12.61 -7.26
N LYS A 106 2.38 -11.72 -7.46
CA LYS A 106 2.30 -10.84 -8.62
C LYS A 106 2.68 -9.41 -8.22
N VAL A 107 3.74 -8.89 -8.82
CA VAL A 107 4.20 -7.50 -8.67
C VAL A 107 4.45 -6.93 -10.05
N ASN A 108 4.04 -5.70 -10.26
CA ASN A 108 4.14 -5.01 -11.55
C ASN A 108 3.58 -5.85 -12.71
N ASN A 109 2.42 -6.48 -12.49
CA ASN A 109 1.74 -7.39 -13.41
C ASN A 109 2.55 -8.64 -13.80
N GLN A 110 3.60 -9.00 -13.06
CA GLN A 110 4.44 -10.18 -13.30
C GLN A 110 4.40 -11.12 -12.12
N THR A 111 4.04 -12.38 -12.36
CA THR A 111 4.12 -13.43 -11.34
C THR A 111 5.56 -13.90 -11.17
N LYS A 112 6.03 -14.03 -9.92
CA LYS A 112 7.36 -14.49 -9.54
C LYS A 112 7.23 -15.74 -8.69
N SER A 113 7.85 -16.86 -9.11
CA SER A 113 7.74 -18.17 -8.43
C SER A 113 8.51 -18.22 -7.10
N ASN A 114 9.50 -17.34 -6.93
CA ASN A 114 10.36 -17.31 -5.75
C ASN A 114 10.02 -16.14 -4.79
N PHE A 115 8.83 -15.56 -4.94
CA PHE A 115 8.43 -14.38 -4.19
C PHE A 115 6.96 -14.46 -3.82
N LYS A 116 6.62 -14.13 -2.58
CA LYS A 116 5.26 -14.08 -2.10
C LYS A 116 5.10 -12.94 -1.10
N ILE A 117 4.01 -12.18 -1.23
CA ILE A 117 3.63 -11.12 -0.30
C ILE A 117 2.34 -11.54 0.38
N TYR A 118 2.30 -11.52 1.69
CA TYR A 118 1.11 -11.63 2.51
C TYR A 118 0.67 -10.26 2.97
N ILE A 119 -0.62 -10.00 2.91
CA ILE A 119 -1.25 -8.75 3.33
C ILE A 119 -1.72 -8.94 4.77
N LEU A 120 -1.11 -8.23 5.72
CA LEU A 120 -1.40 -8.37 7.16
C LEU A 120 -2.13 -7.14 7.74
N GLY A 121 -2.08 -6.01 7.08
CA GLY A 121 -2.75 -4.76 7.44
C GLY A 121 -3.00 -3.87 6.23
N PRO A 122 -3.82 -2.82 6.39
CA PRO A 122 -4.44 -2.32 7.63
C PRO A 122 -5.60 -3.21 8.12
N LEU A 123 -5.79 -3.24 9.43
CA LEU A 123 -6.87 -4.01 10.05
C LEU A 123 -8.23 -3.37 9.75
N LYS A 124 -9.29 -4.20 9.72
CA LYS A 124 -10.68 -3.72 9.66
C LYS A 124 -11.04 -2.93 10.92
N GLN A 125 -12.01 -2.04 10.76
CA GLN A 125 -12.68 -1.46 11.92
C GLN A 125 -13.33 -2.57 12.75
N GLN A 126 -13.05 -2.55 14.05
CA GLN A 126 -13.66 -3.49 15.00
C GLN A 126 -15.03 -2.98 15.43
N GLU A 127 -15.95 -3.88 15.82
CA GLU A 127 -17.33 -3.52 16.23
C GLU A 127 -17.39 -2.52 17.38
N ASN A 128 -16.39 -2.53 18.27
CA ASN A 128 -16.31 -1.66 19.45
C ASN A 128 -15.40 -0.44 19.24
N GLU A 129 -14.91 -0.25 18.05
CA GLU A 129 -13.98 0.83 17.73
C GLU A 129 -14.74 2.09 17.33
N THR A 130 -14.37 3.23 17.91
CA THR A 130 -14.95 4.50 17.49
C THR A 130 -14.44 4.88 16.10
N LYS A 131 -15.21 5.74 15.40
CA LYS A 131 -14.76 6.27 14.11
C LYS A 131 -13.42 7.03 14.22
N GLU A 132 -13.18 7.69 15.36
CA GLU A 132 -11.97 8.46 15.64
C GLU A 132 -10.76 7.52 15.77
N ASP A 133 -10.90 6.44 16.52
CA ASP A 133 -9.85 5.42 16.66
C ASP A 133 -9.53 4.76 15.31
N PHE A 134 -10.56 4.43 14.53
CA PHE A 134 -10.40 3.82 13.22
C PHE A 134 -9.75 4.75 12.19
N GLU A 135 -10.01 6.05 12.27
CA GLU A 135 -9.41 7.07 11.40
C GLU A 135 -7.99 7.46 11.83
N GLU A 136 -7.47 6.93 12.92
CA GLU A 136 -6.10 7.19 13.34
C GLU A 136 -5.09 6.74 12.28
N LYS A 137 -4.06 7.58 12.06
CA LYS A 137 -3.12 7.41 10.95
C LYS A 137 -2.41 6.06 10.97
N ASN A 138 -1.95 5.65 12.13
CA ASN A 138 -1.11 4.47 12.29
C ASN A 138 -1.88 3.16 12.09
N ARG A 139 -3.19 3.17 12.36
CA ARG A 139 -4.08 2.04 12.07
C ARG A 139 -4.34 1.83 10.57
N ALA A 140 -4.05 2.81 9.74
CA ALA A 140 -4.09 2.68 8.28
C ALA A 140 -2.78 2.15 7.69
N SER A 141 -1.79 1.79 8.53
CA SER A 141 -0.51 1.27 8.09
C SER A 141 -0.65 0.00 7.28
N VAL A 142 -0.04 -0.01 6.10
CA VAL A 142 0.05 -1.22 5.28
C VAL A 142 1.14 -2.11 5.85
N ILE A 143 0.77 -3.32 6.27
CA ILE A 143 1.68 -4.30 6.84
C ILE A 143 1.80 -5.45 5.85
N LEU A 144 3.03 -5.73 5.44
CA LEU A 144 3.32 -6.77 4.45
C LEU A 144 4.40 -7.71 4.98
N GLN A 145 4.14 -9.01 4.92
CA GLN A 145 5.18 -10.03 5.03
C GLN A 145 5.61 -10.43 3.63
N ILE A 146 6.90 -10.31 3.35
CA ILE A 146 7.50 -10.68 2.08
C ILE A 146 8.33 -11.95 2.28
N GLU A 147 8.02 -13.00 1.55
CA GLU A 147 8.81 -14.23 1.49
C GLU A 147 9.61 -14.27 0.18
N ILE A 148 10.91 -14.49 0.29
CA ILE A 148 11.82 -14.63 -0.84
C ILE A 148 12.51 -15.98 -0.74
N THR A 149 12.28 -16.87 -1.73
CA THR A 149 12.92 -18.18 -1.81
C THR A 149 14.22 -18.09 -2.61
N VAL A 150 15.33 -18.49 -1.97
CA VAL A 150 16.65 -18.58 -2.61
C VAL A 150 17.19 -20.00 -2.40
N GLY A 151 17.20 -20.79 -3.46
CA GLY A 151 17.53 -22.22 -3.35
C GLY A 151 16.52 -22.97 -2.50
N GLN A 152 16.98 -23.53 -1.37
CA GLN A 152 16.12 -24.21 -0.39
C GLN A 152 15.70 -23.34 0.80
N TYR A 153 16.14 -22.10 0.85
CA TYR A 153 15.87 -21.19 1.97
C TYR A 153 14.75 -20.23 1.62
N VAL A 154 13.88 -19.99 2.59
CA VAL A 154 12.83 -18.96 2.54
C VAL A 154 13.24 -17.88 3.54
N ASN A 155 13.39 -16.66 3.06
CA ASN A 155 13.70 -15.50 3.89
C ASN A 155 12.44 -14.65 4.02
N LYS A 156 12.14 -14.22 5.25
CA LYS A 156 10.95 -13.44 5.57
C LYS A 156 11.33 -12.02 5.99
N ILE A 157 10.70 -11.04 5.34
CA ILE A 157 10.86 -9.61 5.65
C ILE A 157 9.50 -9.07 6.05
N LEU A 158 9.43 -8.39 7.21
CA LEU A 158 8.23 -7.70 7.64
C LEU A 158 8.37 -6.19 7.44
N LEU A 159 7.49 -5.62 6.64
CA LEU A 159 7.29 -4.19 6.49
C LEU A 159 6.09 -3.77 7.34
N THR A 160 6.27 -2.84 8.26
CA THR A 160 5.29 -2.58 9.32
C THR A 160 4.55 -1.25 9.17
N GLY A 161 5.06 -0.33 8.34
CA GLY A 161 4.61 1.06 8.42
C GLY A 161 4.77 1.58 9.85
N ASP A 162 3.81 2.33 10.33
CA ASP A 162 3.75 2.88 11.70
C ASP A 162 2.79 2.10 12.60
N ALA A 163 2.67 0.80 12.39
CA ALA A 163 1.76 -0.04 13.17
C ALA A 163 2.05 0.03 14.67
N GLU A 164 1.02 0.25 15.47
CA GLU A 164 1.07 0.37 16.92
C GLU A 164 0.81 -0.95 17.65
N VAL A 165 0.88 -0.92 18.98
CA VAL A 165 0.83 -2.11 19.85
C VAL A 165 -0.42 -2.95 19.64
N ASP A 166 -1.58 -2.33 19.50
CA ASP A 166 -2.87 -3.00 19.30
C ASP A 166 -2.92 -3.83 18.02
N VAL A 167 -2.24 -3.36 16.97
CA VAL A 167 -2.10 -4.09 15.70
C VAL A 167 -1.26 -5.36 15.92
N TRP A 168 -0.19 -5.28 16.70
CA TRP A 168 0.65 -6.43 17.04
C TRP A 168 -0.08 -7.44 17.93
N GLU A 169 -0.86 -6.97 18.91
CA GLU A 169 -1.69 -7.82 19.74
C GLU A 169 -2.74 -8.56 18.93
N TYR A 170 -3.35 -7.90 17.94
CA TYR A 170 -4.26 -8.54 17.01
C TYR A 170 -3.55 -9.63 16.19
N MET A 171 -2.40 -9.31 15.61
CA MET A 171 -1.65 -10.26 14.79
C MET A 171 -1.22 -11.50 15.57
N GLN A 172 -0.82 -11.34 16.85
CA GLN A 172 -0.48 -12.47 17.72
C GLN A 172 -1.66 -13.39 18.06
N LYS A 173 -2.89 -12.88 18.00
CA LYS A 173 -4.11 -13.68 18.19
C LYS A 173 -4.53 -14.42 16.92
N GLU A 174 -4.33 -13.81 15.78
CA GLU A 174 -4.82 -14.31 14.48
C GLU A 174 -3.86 -15.27 13.80
N TYR A 175 -2.56 -15.13 14.04
CA TYR A 175 -1.54 -15.92 13.36
C TYR A 175 -0.71 -16.75 14.33
N GLU A 176 -0.30 -17.94 13.89
CA GLU A 176 0.63 -18.77 14.65
C GLU A 176 2.03 -18.13 14.75
N ASN A 177 2.73 -18.34 15.86
CA ASN A 177 4.07 -17.77 16.09
C ASN A 177 5.06 -18.12 14.96
N SER A 178 4.99 -19.35 14.42
CA SER A 178 5.85 -19.79 13.31
C SER A 178 5.63 -19.00 12.04
N PHE A 179 4.42 -18.49 11.84
CA PHE A 179 4.12 -17.59 10.73
C PHE A 179 4.69 -16.19 10.95
N LEU A 180 4.73 -15.73 12.20
CA LEU A 180 5.24 -14.42 12.62
C LEU A 180 6.75 -14.41 12.91
N GLU A 181 7.51 -15.44 12.54
CA GLU A 181 8.97 -15.43 12.60
C GLU A 181 9.55 -14.73 11.38
N TYR A 182 10.44 -13.76 11.58
CA TYR A 182 11.03 -12.95 10.52
C TYR A 182 12.55 -12.94 10.58
N ASP A 183 13.19 -12.95 9.42
CA ASP A 183 14.64 -12.74 9.29
C ASP A 183 15.00 -11.26 9.36
N VAL A 184 14.11 -10.39 8.82
CA VAL A 184 14.29 -8.94 8.81
C VAL A 184 12.98 -8.25 9.20
N LEU A 185 13.08 -7.32 10.14
CA LEU A 185 12.00 -6.44 10.56
C LEU A 185 12.33 -4.99 10.20
N CYS A 186 11.49 -4.37 9.39
CA CYS A 186 11.49 -2.91 9.24
C CYS A 186 10.70 -2.35 10.42
N VAL A 187 11.41 -1.82 11.42
CA VAL A 187 10.82 -1.34 12.67
C VAL A 187 9.87 -0.18 12.40
N PRO A 188 8.69 -0.14 13.04
CA PRO A 188 7.82 1.03 13.01
C PRO A 188 8.55 2.28 13.50
N HIS A 189 8.19 3.41 12.93
CA HIS A 189 8.80 4.71 13.28
C HIS A 189 8.29 5.25 14.61
#